data_387daaa79d31277d8da871f0b5bb7be7
#
_entry.id   387daaa79d31277d8da871f0b5bb7be7
#
_cell.length_a   1.000
_cell.length_b   1.000
_cell.length_c   1.000
_cell.angle_alpha   90.00
_cell.angle_beta   90.00
_cell.angle_gamma   90.00
#
_symmetry.space_group_name_H-M   'P 1'
#
loop_
_entity.id
_entity.type
_entity.pdbx_description
1 polymer ?
#
loop_
_entity_poly.entity_id
_entity_poly.type
_entity_poly.pdbx_seq_one_letter_code
_entity_poly.pdbx_strand_id
1 'polypeptide(L)'
;MKDTVLQELYGVIQGRKANPQEGSYTCYLFEEGLDKILKKVGEECSETIIAAKNGEMGETVGEISDLIYHVLVTMADQNIPLNAVLEELDRRSQKIGNLKQFHQTDHET
;
A
#
# COMPACT_ATOMS: atom_id res chain seq x y z
N MET A 1 5.92 17.11 9.53
CA MET A 1 5.59 16.15 8.49
C MET A 1 4.44 16.68 7.63
N LYS A 2 4.48 16.38 6.35
CA LYS A 2 3.44 16.83 5.43
C LYS A 2 2.19 15.98 5.50
N ASP A 3 1.02 16.62 5.45
CA ASP A 3 -0.26 15.89 5.41
C ASP A 3 -0.51 15.24 4.05
N THR A 4 0.27 15.61 3.03
CA THR A 4 0.08 15.17 1.66
C THR A 4 1.11 14.15 1.20
N VAL A 5 1.77 13.46 2.15
CA VAL A 5 2.86 12.55 1.82
C VAL A 5 2.41 11.41 0.89
N LEU A 6 1.22 10.86 1.14
CA LEU A 6 0.70 9.79 0.28
C LEU A 6 0.37 10.31 -1.11
N GLN A 7 -0.25 11.48 -1.19
CA GLN A 7 -0.60 12.10 -2.46
C GLN A 7 0.67 12.39 -3.29
N GLU A 8 1.69 12.94 -2.64
CA GLU A 8 2.94 13.24 -3.32
C GLU A 8 3.63 11.96 -3.81
N LEU A 9 3.70 10.95 -2.96
CA LEU A 9 4.30 9.68 -3.34
C LEU A 9 3.54 9.03 -4.49
N TYR A 10 2.22 9.00 -4.40
CA TYR A 10 1.41 8.42 -5.46
C TYR A 10 1.58 9.18 -6.77
N GLY A 11 1.69 10.52 -6.70
CA GLY A 11 1.95 11.33 -7.87
C GLY A 11 3.27 10.98 -8.55
N VAL A 12 4.32 10.74 -7.76
CA VAL A 12 5.61 10.31 -8.31
C VAL A 12 5.47 8.95 -8.99
N ILE A 13 4.78 8.02 -8.35
CA ILE A 13 4.58 6.67 -8.92
C ILE A 13 3.82 6.76 -10.25
N GLN A 14 2.73 7.52 -10.28
CA GLN A 14 1.98 7.74 -11.52
C GLN A 14 2.84 8.39 -12.59
N GLY A 15 3.69 9.32 -12.20
CA GLY A 15 4.62 9.99 -13.10
C GLY A 15 5.60 9.00 -13.73
N ARG A 16 6.09 8.03 -12.96
CA ARG A 16 7.00 7.00 -13.49
C ARG A 16 6.30 6.09 -14.48
N LYS A 17 5.02 5.84 -14.29
CA LYS A 17 4.22 5.04 -15.23
C LYS A 17 4.04 5.79 -16.55
N ALA A 18 3.71 7.07 -16.46
CA ALA A 18 3.45 7.89 -17.65
C ALA A 18 4.73 8.26 -18.41
N ASN A 19 5.82 8.50 -17.68
CA ASN A 19 7.10 8.95 -18.24
C ASN A 19 8.23 8.09 -17.66
N PRO A 20 8.47 6.90 -18.21
CA PRO A 20 9.47 5.99 -17.67
C PRO A 20 10.86 6.62 -17.62
N GLN A 21 11.59 6.31 -16.55
CA GLN A 21 12.96 6.76 -16.37
C GLN A 21 13.86 5.56 -16.17
N GLU A 22 14.98 5.56 -16.88
CA GLU A 22 15.98 4.51 -16.75
C GLU A 22 16.53 4.48 -15.32
N GLY A 23 16.72 3.26 -14.81
CA GLY A 23 17.24 3.08 -13.45
C GLY A 23 16.22 3.22 -12.34
N SER A 24 14.97 3.50 -12.66
CA SER A 24 13.92 3.61 -11.66
C SER A 24 13.36 2.24 -11.27
N TYR A 25 13.35 1.93 -9.98
CA TYR A 25 12.76 0.70 -9.49
C TYR A 25 11.26 0.65 -9.80
N THR A 26 10.57 1.79 -9.65
CA THR A 26 9.13 1.86 -9.95
C THR A 26 8.87 1.53 -11.42
N CYS A 27 9.69 2.05 -12.33
CA CYS A 27 9.56 1.73 -13.75
C CYS A 27 9.83 0.24 -14.01
N TYR A 28 10.81 -0.32 -13.31
CA TYR A 28 11.11 -1.75 -13.40
C TYR A 28 9.86 -2.57 -13.03
N LEU A 29 9.18 -2.20 -11.96
CA LEU A 29 7.97 -2.91 -11.54
C LEU A 29 6.88 -2.85 -12.60
N PHE A 30 6.64 -1.67 -13.18
CA PHE A 30 5.64 -1.54 -14.24
C PHE A 30 6.02 -2.36 -15.47
N GLU A 31 7.30 -2.40 -15.79
CA GLU A 31 7.80 -3.19 -16.93
C GLU A 31 7.59 -4.67 -16.71
N GLU A 32 7.85 -5.14 -15.49
CA GLU A 32 7.70 -6.56 -15.16
C GLU A 32 6.23 -6.98 -15.07
N GLY A 33 5.34 -6.06 -14.77
CA GLY A 33 3.92 -6.30 -14.82
C GLY A 33 3.29 -6.69 -13.49
N LEU A 34 1.98 -6.87 -13.54
CA LEU A 34 1.14 -7.04 -12.35
C LEU A 34 1.56 -8.21 -11.47
N ASP A 35 1.88 -9.35 -12.06
CA ASP A 35 2.24 -10.52 -11.26
C ASP A 35 3.46 -10.27 -10.38
N LYS A 36 4.45 -9.57 -10.93
CA LYS A 36 5.64 -9.20 -10.16
C LYS A 36 5.30 -8.21 -9.06
N ILE A 37 4.48 -7.22 -9.37
CA ILE A 37 4.05 -6.21 -8.40
C ILE A 37 3.33 -6.90 -7.23
N LEU A 38 2.40 -7.80 -7.54
CA LEU A 38 1.63 -8.50 -6.50
C LEU A 38 2.51 -9.44 -5.70
N LYS A 39 3.49 -10.07 -6.32
CA LYS A 39 4.47 -10.88 -5.60
C LYS A 39 5.19 -10.05 -4.56
N LYS A 40 5.60 -8.83 -4.90
CA LYS A 40 6.24 -7.92 -3.96
C LYS A 40 5.32 -7.53 -2.82
N VAL A 41 4.04 -7.28 -3.11
CA VAL A 41 3.07 -7.00 -2.05
C VAL A 41 3.01 -8.16 -1.07
N GLY A 42 2.94 -9.39 -1.57
CA GLY A 42 2.91 -10.58 -0.73
C GLY A 42 4.17 -10.72 0.12
N GLU A 43 5.33 -10.48 -0.47
CA GLU A 43 6.60 -10.54 0.26
C GLU A 43 6.67 -9.51 1.37
N GLU A 44 6.26 -8.26 1.09
CA GLU A 44 6.29 -7.21 2.10
C GLU A 44 5.26 -7.45 3.21
N CYS A 45 4.13 -8.08 2.88
CA CYS A 45 3.18 -8.50 3.91
C CYS A 45 3.82 -9.49 4.87
N SER A 46 4.50 -10.51 4.35
CA SER A 46 5.18 -11.51 5.17
C SER A 46 6.27 -10.89 6.02
N GLU A 47 7.07 -10.01 5.43
CA GLU A 47 8.15 -9.35 6.16
C GLU A 47 7.62 -8.44 7.25
N THR A 48 6.48 -7.78 7.02
CA THR A 48 5.84 -6.96 8.05
C THR A 48 5.42 -7.82 9.24
N ILE A 49 4.83 -8.98 8.97
CA ILE A 49 4.41 -9.90 10.02
C ILE A 49 5.61 -10.34 10.84
N ILE A 50 6.70 -10.74 10.17
CA ILE A 50 7.90 -11.22 10.85
C ILE A 50 8.51 -10.11 11.71
N ALA A 51 8.67 -8.91 11.16
CA ALA A 51 9.25 -7.80 11.89
C ALA A 51 8.41 -7.44 13.12
N ALA A 52 7.09 -7.40 12.97
CA ALA A 52 6.19 -7.09 14.07
C ALA A 52 6.26 -8.16 15.16
N LYS A 53 6.30 -9.44 14.79
CA LYS A 53 6.40 -10.52 15.77
C LYS A 53 7.72 -10.48 16.53
N ASN A 54 8.78 -10.02 15.89
CA ASN A 54 10.09 -9.89 16.52
C ASN A 54 10.21 -8.65 17.42
N GLY A 55 9.22 -7.76 17.38
CA GLY A 55 9.22 -6.57 18.22
C GLY A 55 10.25 -5.51 17.80
N GLU A 56 10.72 -5.57 16.57
CA GLU A 56 11.72 -4.64 16.04
C GLU A 56 11.02 -3.43 15.42
N MET A 57 10.84 -2.37 16.21
CA MET A 57 10.07 -1.21 15.75
C MET A 57 10.62 -0.61 14.46
N GLY A 58 11.94 -0.41 14.38
CA GLY A 58 12.55 0.19 13.19
C GLY A 58 12.33 -0.63 11.94
N GLU A 59 12.49 -1.95 12.05
CA GLU A 59 12.25 -2.85 10.93
C GLU A 59 10.78 -2.88 10.55
N THR A 60 9.89 -2.87 11.54
CA THR A 60 8.45 -2.88 11.30
C THR A 60 8.02 -1.63 10.53
N VAL A 61 8.53 -0.46 10.92
CA VAL A 61 8.26 0.79 10.19
C VAL A 61 8.73 0.69 8.76
N GLY A 62 9.94 0.16 8.55
CA GLY A 62 10.49 -0.03 7.21
C GLY A 62 9.62 -0.95 6.35
N GLU A 63 9.22 -2.09 6.91
CA GLU A 63 8.42 -3.06 6.15
C GLU A 63 7.02 -2.55 5.86
N ILE A 64 6.40 -1.83 6.80
CA ILE A 64 5.10 -1.19 6.55
C ILE A 64 5.23 -0.16 5.42
N SER A 65 6.31 0.62 5.44
CA SER A 65 6.56 1.62 4.41
C SER A 65 6.72 0.96 3.04
N ASP A 66 7.47 -0.13 2.97
CA ASP A 66 7.63 -0.89 1.74
C ASP A 66 6.30 -1.48 1.25
N LEU A 67 5.50 -1.98 2.18
CA LEU A 67 4.19 -2.53 1.84
C LEU A 67 3.29 -1.44 1.25
N ILE A 68 3.20 -0.29 1.90
CA ILE A 68 2.39 0.83 1.41
C ILE A 68 2.86 1.24 0.02
N TYR A 69 4.17 1.36 -0.17
CA TYR A 69 4.72 1.73 -1.48
C TYR A 69 4.27 0.75 -2.57
N HIS A 70 4.41 -0.55 -2.34
CA HIS A 70 4.03 -1.53 -3.35
C HIS A 70 2.51 -1.60 -3.57
N VAL A 71 1.72 -1.33 -2.52
CA VAL A 71 0.27 -1.20 -2.70
C VAL A 71 -0.06 -0.01 -3.60
N LEU A 72 0.64 1.11 -3.42
CA LEU A 72 0.44 2.27 -4.29
C LEU A 72 0.83 1.96 -5.74
N VAL A 73 1.90 1.21 -5.94
CA VAL A 73 2.29 0.78 -7.29
C VAL A 73 1.20 -0.10 -7.91
N THR A 74 0.63 -1.01 -7.13
CA THR A 74 -0.50 -1.85 -7.58
C THR A 74 -1.67 -0.98 -8.02
N MET A 75 -2.01 0.04 -7.22
CA MET A 75 -3.10 0.95 -7.54
C MET A 75 -2.83 1.70 -8.84
N ALA A 76 -1.61 2.19 -9.02
CA ALA A 76 -1.25 2.91 -10.23
C ALA A 76 -1.33 2.00 -11.45
N ASP A 77 -0.87 0.75 -11.31
CA ASP A 77 -0.95 -0.22 -12.40
C ASP A 77 -2.40 -0.49 -12.81
N GLN A 78 -3.31 -0.53 -11.84
CA GLN A 78 -4.72 -0.81 -12.05
C GLN A 78 -5.55 0.44 -12.30
N ASN A 79 -4.94 1.61 -12.35
CA ASN A 79 -5.61 2.91 -12.54
C ASN A 79 -6.64 3.21 -11.46
N ILE A 80 -6.33 2.83 -10.22
CA ILE A 80 -7.19 3.11 -9.07
C ILE A 80 -6.76 4.45 -8.47
N PRO A 81 -7.67 5.45 -8.42
CA PRO A 81 -7.31 6.75 -7.82
C PRO A 81 -7.05 6.60 -6.33
N LEU A 82 -6.05 7.30 -5.82
CA LEU A 82 -5.78 7.31 -4.38
C LEU A 82 -7.01 7.76 -3.60
N ASN A 83 -7.72 8.76 -4.10
CA ASN A 83 -8.90 9.28 -3.41
C ASN A 83 -9.99 8.22 -3.22
N ALA A 84 -10.11 7.26 -4.13
CA ALA A 84 -11.11 6.20 -3.97
C ALA A 84 -10.84 5.39 -2.70
N VAL A 85 -9.57 5.10 -2.43
CA VAL A 85 -9.18 4.36 -1.23
C VAL A 85 -9.34 5.23 0.02
N LEU A 86 -8.90 6.49 -0.06
CA LEU A 86 -9.01 7.41 1.07
C LEU A 86 -10.45 7.67 1.47
N GLU A 87 -11.33 7.83 0.48
CA GLU A 87 -12.76 8.04 0.75
C GLU A 87 -13.39 6.82 1.41
N GLU A 88 -13.01 5.63 0.96
CA GLU A 88 -13.51 4.40 1.58
C GLU A 88 -13.02 4.29 3.02
N LEU A 89 -11.75 4.63 3.27
CA LEU A 89 -11.21 4.62 4.64
C LEU A 89 -11.93 5.65 5.51
N ASP A 90 -12.19 6.84 4.97
CA ASP A 90 -12.91 7.88 5.70
C ASP A 90 -14.31 7.40 6.06
N ARG A 91 -15.01 6.79 5.11
CA ARG A 91 -16.34 6.23 5.35
C ARG A 91 -16.31 5.19 6.46
N ARG A 92 -15.31 4.31 6.45
CA ARG A 92 -15.17 3.28 7.48
C ARG A 92 -14.80 3.86 8.84
N SER A 93 -14.03 4.93 8.88
CA SER A 93 -13.64 5.54 10.13
C SER A 93 -14.85 6.05 10.90
N GLN A 94 -15.89 6.46 10.22
CA GLN A 94 -17.14 6.90 10.84
C GLN A 94 -17.92 5.75 11.47
N LYS A 95 -17.58 4.51 11.10
CA LYS A 95 -18.27 3.31 11.58
C LYS A 95 -17.49 2.56 12.64
N ILE A 96 -16.35 3.07 13.02
CA ILE A 96 -15.47 2.37 13.97
C ILE A 96 -16.16 2.12 15.31
N GLY A 97 -17.13 2.98 15.71
CA GLY A 97 -17.91 2.78 16.91
C GLY A 97 -18.91 1.62 16.85
N ASN A 98 -19.16 1.06 15.68
CA ASN A 98 -20.12 -0.02 15.47
C ASN A 98 -19.40 -1.37 15.38
N LEU A 99 -18.70 -1.71 16.44
CA LEU A 99 -17.83 -2.87 16.46
C LEU A 99 -18.54 -4.20 16.21
N LYS A 100 -19.82 -4.29 16.58
CA LYS A 100 -20.59 -5.52 16.39
C LYS A 100 -20.66 -5.96 14.93
N GLN A 101 -20.81 -5.00 14.02
CA GLN A 101 -20.91 -5.31 12.62
C GLN A 101 -19.59 -5.82 12.07
N PHE A 102 -18.48 -5.26 12.53
CA PHE A 102 -17.16 -5.70 12.10
C PHE A 102 -16.82 -7.07 12.67
N HIS A 103 -17.18 -7.32 13.94
CA HIS A 103 -16.89 -8.60 14.59
C HIS A 103 -17.59 -9.76 13.92
N GLN A 104 -18.80 -9.57 13.46
CA GLN A 104 -19.52 -10.64 12.77
C GLN A 104 -18.77 -11.10 11.52
N THR A 105 -18.11 -10.17 10.83
CA THR A 105 -17.32 -10.50 9.66
C THR A 105 -16.01 -11.16 10.06
N ASP A 106 -15.37 -10.64 11.09
CA ASP A 106 -14.04 -11.10 11.49
C ASP A 106 -14.05 -12.51 12.05
N HIS A 107 -15.14 -12.91 12.70
CA HIS A 107 -15.25 -14.27 13.24
C HIS A 107 -15.20 -15.33 12.16
N GLU A 108 -15.55 -14.99 10.95
CA GLU A 108 -15.54 -15.91 9.84
C GLU A 108 -14.15 -16.08 9.23
N THR A 109 -13.25 -15.20 9.60
CA THR A 109 -11.91 -15.23 9.05
C THR A 109 -10.90 -15.69 10.08
#